data_0f3aea93b514f5dabae685b58506b488
#
_entry.id   0f3aea93b514f5dabae685b58506b488
#
_cell.length_a   1.000
_cell.length_b   1.000
_cell.length_c   1.000
_cell.angle_alpha   90.00
_cell.angle_beta   90.00
_cell.angle_gamma   90.00
#
_symmetry.space_group_name_H-M   'P 1'
#
loop_
_entity.id
_entity.type
_entity.pdbx_description
1 polymer ?
#
loop_
_entity_poly.entity_id
_entity_poly.type
_entity_poly.pdbx_seq_one_letter_code
_entity_poly.pdbx_strand_id
1 'polypeptide(L)'
;MGESILPILRKQVEYIYTIKFYKEKMDRAGVRPNDIRTLDDFTQLPFTSPVEMISELKKSPSSNSFYSESVTRINFSPSGKELYPIFHTNNDLERMHKVCSKTLTAAGLKQSDICAVTFGYHLFIAGLFYQGQLEAFGAKVIPLGPGESERAWKVINDYGVSVLISNPSFAVKLASKGLPTIRVLFVGGEPFSSVEGYAEKVREAFGRDITIIDSYSMALCMPVARSCQYESGLHIVDDFVYAEVVDPVTGLPVKPGEKGELVLTHLYKEAAPLLRYRTGDLTVIENKACSCGRSMTLPKGIIGRTDEMVKVKGVKFWPSQIGTILQGFSFATGNYRVVFKTKRGVDFVELFIEGSEYSSEDVEKLEHVLRRDTLVKFNEIIIVEKLELGPRVVDERNTMPS
;
A
#
# COMPACT_ATOMS: atom_id res chain seq x y z
N MET A 1 15.95 18.91 -6.81
CA MET A 1 15.32 17.72 -7.45
C MET A 1 14.23 18.08 -8.46
N GLY A 2 13.57 19.24 -8.39
CA GLY A 2 12.45 19.57 -9.31
C GLY A 2 12.79 19.69 -10.80
N GLU A 3 13.99 20.13 -11.16
CA GLU A 3 14.34 20.33 -12.58
C GLU A 3 14.67 19.03 -13.35
N SER A 4 15.04 17.95 -12.68
CA SER A 4 15.40 16.71 -13.33
C SER A 4 14.22 15.78 -13.63
N ILE A 5 13.07 15.91 -12.97
CA ILE A 5 11.91 15.01 -13.14
C ILE A 5 10.99 15.42 -14.29
N LEU A 6 10.84 16.71 -14.55
CA LEU A 6 9.92 17.24 -15.56
C LEU A 6 10.20 16.71 -16.98
N PRO A 7 11.44 16.65 -17.48
CA PRO A 7 11.73 16.06 -18.78
C PRO A 7 11.30 14.58 -18.88
N ILE A 8 11.46 13.83 -17.79
CA ILE A 8 11.05 12.43 -17.72
C ILE A 8 9.53 12.31 -17.77
N LEU A 9 8.82 13.12 -16.96
CA LEU A 9 7.36 13.18 -16.97
C LEU A 9 6.81 13.54 -18.35
N ARG A 10 7.37 14.56 -19.00
CA ARG A 10 6.96 14.97 -20.36
C ARG A 10 7.09 13.83 -21.34
N LYS A 11 8.25 13.16 -21.38
CA LYS A 11 8.47 12.01 -22.26
C LYS A 11 7.46 10.87 -21.98
N GLN A 12 7.18 10.61 -20.70
CA GLN A 12 6.19 9.60 -20.35
C GLN A 12 4.77 10.03 -20.75
N VAL A 13 4.42 11.30 -20.59
CA VAL A 13 3.09 11.82 -21.02
C VAL A 13 2.96 11.79 -22.54
N GLU A 14 4.01 12.12 -23.29
CA GLU A 14 4.04 11.98 -24.76
C GLU A 14 3.75 10.52 -25.18
N TYR A 15 4.38 9.55 -24.51
CA TYR A 15 4.11 8.14 -24.74
C TYR A 15 2.68 7.76 -24.36
N ILE A 16 2.22 8.14 -23.16
CA ILE A 16 0.87 7.86 -22.65
C ILE A 16 -0.21 8.41 -23.58
N TYR A 17 0.03 9.59 -24.18
CA TYR A 17 -0.89 10.20 -25.15
C TYR A 17 -1.07 9.37 -26.42
N THR A 18 -0.17 8.44 -26.75
CA THR A 18 -0.36 7.49 -27.87
C THR A 18 -1.38 6.40 -27.56
N ILE A 19 -1.68 6.17 -26.28
CA ILE A 19 -2.63 5.16 -25.81
C ILE A 19 -4.06 5.73 -25.91
N LYS A 20 -4.94 5.07 -26.66
CA LYS A 20 -6.29 5.56 -26.96
C LYS A 20 -7.05 6.03 -25.72
N PHE A 21 -7.05 5.24 -24.64
CA PHE A 21 -7.71 5.58 -23.37
C PHE A 21 -7.29 6.95 -22.84
N TYR A 22 -6.00 7.22 -22.79
CA TYR A 22 -5.46 8.49 -22.28
C TYR A 22 -5.58 9.63 -23.29
N LYS A 23 -5.40 9.33 -24.57
CA LYS A 23 -5.58 10.35 -25.62
C LYS A 23 -6.98 10.93 -25.57
N GLU A 24 -8.01 10.09 -25.57
CA GLU A 24 -9.41 10.55 -25.50
C GLU A 24 -9.70 11.33 -24.21
N LYS A 25 -9.07 10.95 -23.11
CA LYS A 25 -9.22 11.61 -21.81
C LYS A 25 -8.58 12.99 -21.79
N MET A 26 -7.36 13.10 -22.30
CA MET A 26 -6.62 14.37 -22.38
C MET A 26 -7.25 15.31 -23.40
N ASP A 27 -7.67 14.82 -24.56
CA ASP A 27 -8.36 15.62 -25.57
C ASP A 27 -9.68 16.22 -25.04
N ARG A 28 -10.45 15.45 -24.26
CA ARG A 28 -11.67 15.95 -23.58
C ARG A 28 -11.36 17.03 -22.53
N ALA A 29 -10.23 16.92 -21.86
CA ALA A 29 -9.76 17.93 -20.91
C ALA A 29 -9.11 19.16 -21.59
N GLY A 30 -8.92 19.14 -22.91
CA GLY A 30 -8.28 20.21 -23.65
C GLY A 30 -6.79 20.37 -23.39
N VAL A 31 -6.11 19.33 -22.87
CA VAL A 31 -4.69 19.35 -22.52
C VAL A 31 -3.90 18.39 -23.40
N ARG A 32 -2.75 18.83 -23.90
CA ARG A 32 -1.84 18.07 -24.76
C ARG A 32 -0.46 17.95 -24.14
N PRO A 33 0.37 16.96 -24.54
CA PRO A 33 1.74 16.81 -24.01
C PRO A 33 2.60 18.08 -24.12
N ASN A 34 2.45 18.84 -25.21
CA ASN A 34 3.20 20.09 -25.45
C ASN A 34 2.81 21.26 -24.53
N ASP A 35 1.67 21.17 -23.87
CA ASP A 35 1.21 22.20 -22.93
C ASP A 35 1.94 22.10 -21.59
N ILE A 36 2.57 20.96 -21.30
CA ILE A 36 3.26 20.70 -20.03
C ILE A 36 4.68 21.28 -20.09
N ARG A 37 4.86 22.46 -19.52
CA ARG A 37 6.14 23.20 -19.47
C ARG A 37 6.71 23.27 -18.06
N THR A 38 5.85 23.13 -17.04
CA THR A 38 6.16 23.18 -15.63
C THR A 38 5.50 22.01 -14.89
N LEU A 39 5.85 21.80 -13.62
CA LEU A 39 5.14 20.83 -12.78
C LEU A 39 3.71 21.29 -12.47
N ASP A 40 3.45 22.59 -12.43
CA ASP A 40 2.10 23.14 -12.27
C ASP A 40 1.22 22.80 -13.49
N ASP A 41 1.75 22.88 -14.70
CA ASP A 41 1.03 22.44 -15.90
C ASP A 41 0.73 20.94 -15.84
N PHE A 42 1.67 20.13 -15.31
CA PHE A 42 1.45 18.70 -15.13
C PHE A 42 0.27 18.42 -14.20
N THR A 43 0.05 19.25 -13.17
CA THR A 43 -1.09 19.09 -12.24
C THR A 43 -2.44 19.36 -12.91
N GLN A 44 -2.49 19.97 -14.08
CA GLN A 44 -3.72 20.20 -14.87
C GLN A 44 -4.15 18.96 -15.66
N LEU A 45 -3.29 17.96 -15.80
CA LEU A 45 -3.68 16.69 -16.42
C LEU A 45 -4.81 16.01 -15.64
N PRO A 46 -5.77 15.40 -16.35
CA PRO A 46 -6.90 14.74 -15.69
C PRO A 46 -6.46 13.53 -14.84
N PHE A 47 -7.06 13.37 -13.68
CA PHE A 47 -6.87 12.18 -12.86
C PHE A 47 -7.41 10.94 -13.54
N THR A 48 -6.80 9.79 -13.24
CA THR A 48 -7.34 8.48 -13.59
C THR A 48 -7.89 7.82 -12.33
N SER A 49 -9.16 7.49 -12.32
CA SER A 49 -9.79 6.78 -11.20
C SER A 49 -9.57 5.25 -11.29
N PRO A 50 -9.62 4.53 -10.15
CA PRO A 50 -9.61 3.06 -10.15
C PRO A 50 -10.71 2.45 -11.02
N VAL A 51 -11.90 3.03 -10.98
CA VAL A 51 -13.06 2.52 -11.74
C VAL A 51 -12.81 2.59 -13.25
N GLU A 52 -12.32 3.73 -13.75
CA GLU A 52 -11.99 3.90 -15.17
C GLU A 52 -10.89 2.94 -15.62
N MET A 53 -9.81 2.86 -14.84
CA MET A 53 -8.66 2.02 -15.14
C MET A 53 -9.03 0.54 -15.18
N ILE A 54 -9.73 0.05 -14.15
CA ILE A 54 -10.14 -1.35 -14.05
C ILE A 54 -11.17 -1.68 -15.15
N SER A 55 -12.09 -0.77 -15.47
CA SER A 55 -13.05 -0.96 -16.56
C SER A 55 -12.34 -1.12 -17.90
N GLU A 56 -11.31 -0.31 -18.18
CA GLU A 56 -10.53 -0.43 -19.41
C GLU A 56 -9.73 -1.75 -19.44
N LEU A 57 -9.08 -2.10 -18.32
CA LEU A 57 -8.30 -3.34 -18.21
C LEU A 57 -9.13 -4.61 -18.40
N LYS A 58 -10.39 -4.62 -18.01
CA LYS A 58 -11.30 -5.76 -18.16
C LYS A 58 -11.81 -5.98 -19.59
N LYS A 59 -11.59 -5.06 -20.51
CA LYS A 59 -11.97 -5.25 -21.90
C LYS A 59 -11.22 -6.42 -22.53
N SER A 60 -11.80 -7.05 -23.56
CA SER A 60 -11.13 -8.10 -24.33
C SER A 60 -9.82 -7.56 -24.94
N PRO A 61 -8.82 -8.41 -25.19
CA PRO A 61 -7.54 -7.97 -25.76
C PRO A 61 -7.67 -7.12 -27.02
N SER A 62 -8.63 -7.44 -27.91
CA SER A 62 -8.87 -6.72 -29.16
C SER A 62 -9.45 -5.31 -28.98
N SER A 63 -10.03 -5.01 -27.83
CA SER A 63 -10.66 -3.71 -27.52
C SER A 63 -9.99 -2.96 -26.35
N ASN A 64 -8.98 -3.55 -25.72
CA ASN A 64 -8.28 -3.02 -24.58
C ASN A 64 -7.17 -2.08 -25.04
N SER A 65 -7.22 -0.82 -24.62
CA SER A 65 -6.22 0.20 -25.00
C SER A 65 -4.82 -0.07 -24.45
N PHE A 66 -4.70 -0.93 -23.44
CA PHE A 66 -3.43 -1.24 -22.76
C PHE A 66 -2.80 -2.56 -23.21
N TYR A 67 -3.54 -3.37 -23.98
CA TYR A 67 -3.03 -4.64 -24.51
C TYR A 67 -2.33 -4.42 -25.86
N SER A 68 -1.14 -4.95 -25.99
CA SER A 68 -0.38 -4.93 -27.25
C SER A 68 0.44 -6.20 -27.40
N GLU A 69 0.97 -6.44 -28.59
CA GLU A 69 1.83 -7.60 -28.89
C GLU A 69 3.14 -7.61 -28.07
N SER A 70 3.55 -6.46 -27.53
CA SER A 70 4.72 -6.36 -26.66
C SER A 70 4.48 -6.86 -25.23
N VAL A 71 3.22 -7.14 -24.85
CA VAL A 71 2.88 -7.70 -23.54
C VAL A 71 3.39 -9.14 -23.46
N THR A 72 4.28 -9.40 -22.50
CA THR A 72 4.90 -10.72 -22.30
C THR A 72 4.47 -11.40 -21.01
N ARG A 73 3.93 -10.63 -20.06
CA ARG A 73 3.39 -11.17 -18.80
C ARG A 73 2.05 -10.55 -18.47
N ILE A 74 1.11 -11.41 -18.09
CA ILE A 74 -0.22 -11.03 -17.61
C ILE A 74 -0.39 -11.60 -16.21
N ASN A 75 -0.38 -10.72 -15.20
CA ASN A 75 -0.81 -11.07 -13.86
C ASN A 75 -2.26 -10.63 -13.65
N PHE A 76 -2.86 -10.97 -12.53
CA PHE A 76 -4.21 -10.58 -12.19
C PHE A 76 -4.27 -10.00 -10.77
N SER A 77 -5.31 -9.20 -10.53
CA SER A 77 -5.65 -8.73 -9.19
C SER A 77 -7.15 -8.78 -8.98
N PRO A 78 -7.63 -9.04 -7.75
CA PRO A 78 -9.06 -9.08 -7.47
C PRO A 78 -9.68 -7.68 -7.47
N SER A 79 -10.92 -7.61 -7.96
CA SER A 79 -11.81 -6.46 -7.83
C SER A 79 -13.21 -6.99 -7.45
N GLY A 80 -13.50 -7.03 -6.17
CA GLY A 80 -14.66 -7.74 -5.64
C GLY A 80 -14.55 -9.24 -5.93
N LYS A 81 -15.55 -9.81 -6.64
CA LYS A 81 -15.58 -11.22 -7.05
C LYS A 81 -14.88 -11.50 -8.38
N GLU A 82 -14.44 -10.46 -9.08
CA GLU A 82 -13.86 -10.57 -10.42
C GLU A 82 -12.34 -10.31 -10.36
N LEU A 83 -11.67 -10.68 -11.46
CA LEU A 83 -10.25 -10.39 -11.66
C LEU A 83 -10.09 -9.36 -12.78
N TYR A 84 -9.07 -8.51 -12.67
CA TYR A 84 -8.61 -7.68 -13.78
C TYR A 84 -7.14 -7.97 -14.09
N PRO A 85 -6.75 -7.93 -15.39
CA PRO A 85 -5.39 -8.20 -15.80
C PRO A 85 -4.45 -7.03 -15.49
N ILE A 86 -3.18 -7.35 -15.28
CA ILE A 86 -2.07 -6.43 -15.12
C ILE A 86 -1.04 -6.79 -16.17
N PHE A 87 -0.78 -5.88 -17.10
CA PHE A 87 0.09 -6.10 -18.24
C PHE A 87 1.51 -5.61 -17.98
N HIS A 88 2.47 -6.38 -18.47
CA HIS A 88 3.88 -6.01 -18.46
C HIS A 88 4.56 -6.41 -19.78
N THR A 89 5.39 -5.51 -20.30
CA THR A 89 6.39 -5.85 -21.32
C THR A 89 7.65 -6.40 -20.64
N ASN A 90 8.59 -6.95 -21.43
CA ASN A 90 9.90 -7.33 -20.90
C ASN A 90 10.64 -6.13 -20.32
N ASN A 91 10.57 -4.96 -20.98
CA ASN A 91 11.19 -3.74 -20.49
C ASN A 91 10.60 -3.29 -19.15
N ASP A 92 9.26 -3.40 -18.97
CA ASP A 92 8.60 -3.10 -17.71
C ASP A 92 9.15 -3.98 -16.59
N LEU A 93 9.26 -5.29 -16.83
CA LEU A 93 9.74 -6.26 -15.85
C LEU A 93 11.21 -6.02 -15.48
N GLU A 94 12.07 -5.84 -16.46
CA GLU A 94 13.49 -5.57 -16.25
C GLU A 94 13.67 -4.29 -15.42
N ARG A 95 12.96 -3.22 -15.80
CA ARG A 95 13.04 -1.95 -15.10
C ARG A 95 12.50 -2.04 -13.69
N MET A 96 11.34 -2.68 -13.49
CA MET A 96 10.71 -2.91 -12.20
C MET A 96 11.68 -3.63 -11.23
N HIS A 97 12.44 -4.62 -11.71
CA HIS A 97 13.41 -5.31 -10.89
C HIS A 97 14.67 -4.47 -10.65
N LYS A 98 15.19 -3.80 -11.68
CA LYS A 98 16.43 -3.01 -11.61
C LYS A 98 16.34 -1.82 -10.66
N VAL A 99 15.23 -1.08 -10.67
CA VAL A 99 15.04 0.07 -9.76
C VAL A 99 15.04 -0.33 -8.27
N CYS A 100 14.72 -1.59 -7.98
CA CYS A 100 14.75 -2.11 -6.63
C CYS A 100 16.17 -2.28 -6.05
N SER A 101 17.21 -2.39 -6.86
CA SER A 101 18.58 -2.63 -6.37
C SER A 101 19.03 -1.58 -5.35
N LYS A 102 18.76 -0.30 -5.60
CA LYS A 102 19.08 0.79 -4.64
C LYS A 102 18.31 0.63 -3.33
N THR A 103 17.04 0.21 -3.40
CA THR A 103 16.20 0.03 -2.21
C THR A 103 16.61 -1.19 -1.41
N LEU A 104 17.04 -2.26 -2.07
CA LEU A 104 17.57 -3.47 -1.43
C LEU A 104 18.90 -3.18 -0.72
N THR A 105 19.80 -2.42 -1.35
CA THR A 105 21.03 -1.93 -0.70
C THR A 105 20.73 -1.06 0.52
N ALA A 106 19.80 -0.11 0.41
CA ALA A 106 19.38 0.75 1.53
C ALA A 106 18.71 -0.04 2.66
N ALA A 107 18.11 -1.18 2.37
CA ALA A 107 17.57 -2.13 3.33
C ALA A 107 18.65 -3.01 4.00
N GLY A 108 19.92 -2.87 3.62
CA GLY A 108 21.03 -3.62 4.16
C GLY A 108 21.17 -5.04 3.60
N LEU A 109 20.60 -5.34 2.41
CA LEU A 109 20.78 -6.62 1.75
C LEU A 109 22.19 -6.73 1.15
N LYS A 110 22.65 -7.98 1.06
CA LYS A 110 23.91 -8.39 0.44
C LYS A 110 23.64 -9.44 -0.63
N GLN A 111 24.46 -9.50 -1.66
CA GLN A 111 24.37 -10.55 -2.69
C GLN A 111 24.60 -11.97 -2.15
N SER A 112 25.30 -12.06 -1.01
CA SER A 112 25.51 -13.34 -0.32
C SER A 112 24.28 -13.85 0.43
N ASP A 113 23.22 -13.03 0.60
CA ASP A 113 22.03 -13.43 1.34
C ASP A 113 21.27 -14.55 0.65
N ILE A 114 20.64 -15.38 1.49
CA ILE A 114 19.64 -16.35 1.08
C ILE A 114 18.28 -15.78 1.53
N CYS A 115 17.42 -15.53 0.55
CA CYS A 115 16.13 -14.87 0.73
C CYS A 115 15.01 -15.89 0.55
N ALA A 116 14.04 -15.92 1.47
CA ALA A 116 12.83 -16.73 1.33
C ALA A 116 11.63 -15.83 1.07
N VAL A 117 10.87 -16.12 0.00
CA VAL A 117 9.68 -15.38 -0.40
C VAL A 117 8.44 -16.20 -0.12
N THR A 118 7.55 -15.71 0.75
CA THR A 118 6.32 -16.41 1.14
C THR A 118 5.06 -15.86 0.47
N PHE A 119 5.19 -14.89 -0.43
CA PHE A 119 4.06 -14.41 -1.24
C PHE A 119 3.68 -15.41 -2.34
N GLY A 120 2.40 -15.35 -2.75
CA GLY A 120 1.87 -16.27 -3.78
C GLY A 120 2.48 -16.07 -5.15
N TYR A 121 2.64 -17.20 -5.86
CA TYR A 121 3.24 -17.29 -7.21
C TYR A 121 2.21 -17.61 -8.30
N HIS A 122 0.92 -17.66 -7.97
CA HIS A 122 -0.14 -18.04 -8.93
C HIS A 122 -0.43 -16.90 -9.92
N LEU A 123 -1.65 -16.41 -9.92
CA LEU A 123 -2.07 -15.31 -10.80
C LEU A 123 -1.51 -13.94 -10.38
N PHE A 124 -1.14 -13.80 -9.11
CA PHE A 124 -0.76 -12.51 -8.51
C PHE A 124 0.70 -12.17 -8.77
N ILE A 125 0.99 -10.86 -8.75
CA ILE A 125 2.32 -10.36 -9.09
C ILE A 125 3.35 -10.45 -7.95
N ALA A 126 2.90 -10.44 -6.68
CA ALA A 126 3.79 -10.17 -5.53
C ALA A 126 4.97 -11.17 -5.42
N GLY A 127 4.71 -12.49 -5.46
CA GLY A 127 5.78 -13.49 -5.37
C GLY A 127 6.81 -13.33 -6.49
N LEU A 128 6.35 -13.20 -7.74
CA LEU A 128 7.20 -13.02 -8.91
C LEU A 128 7.99 -11.69 -8.86
N PHE A 129 7.37 -10.63 -8.34
CA PHE A 129 8.03 -9.34 -8.17
C PHE A 129 9.19 -9.43 -7.16
N TYR A 130 8.92 -9.98 -5.96
CA TYR A 130 9.97 -10.09 -4.95
C TYR A 130 11.08 -11.03 -5.39
N GLN A 131 10.76 -12.15 -6.01
CA GLN A 131 11.76 -13.05 -6.58
C GLN A 131 12.63 -12.34 -7.63
N GLY A 132 11.99 -11.74 -8.65
CA GLY A 132 12.74 -11.13 -9.76
C GLY A 132 13.64 -9.98 -9.32
N GLN A 133 13.24 -9.13 -8.36
CA GLN A 133 14.12 -8.07 -7.87
C GLN A 133 15.32 -8.60 -7.07
N LEU A 134 15.15 -9.69 -6.31
CA LEU A 134 16.22 -10.31 -5.52
C LEU A 134 17.22 -11.02 -6.41
N GLU A 135 16.74 -11.76 -7.42
CA GLU A 135 17.58 -12.41 -8.43
C GLU A 135 18.36 -11.37 -9.26
N ALA A 136 17.70 -10.28 -9.69
CA ALA A 136 18.35 -9.18 -10.39
C ALA A 136 19.39 -8.44 -9.51
N PHE A 137 19.22 -8.42 -8.20
CA PHE A 137 20.18 -7.91 -7.23
C PHE A 137 21.39 -8.86 -7.04
N GLY A 138 21.24 -10.13 -7.37
CA GLY A 138 22.27 -11.18 -7.23
C GLY A 138 22.17 -12.00 -5.93
N ALA A 139 21.08 -11.89 -5.19
CA ALA A 139 20.84 -12.71 -4.00
C ALA A 139 20.31 -14.11 -4.40
N LYS A 140 20.45 -15.09 -3.49
CA LYS A 140 19.86 -16.41 -3.66
C LYS A 140 18.40 -16.39 -3.18
N VAL A 141 17.48 -16.99 -3.94
CA VAL A 141 16.06 -16.95 -3.64
C VAL A 141 15.46 -18.34 -3.48
N ILE A 142 14.71 -18.52 -2.41
CA ILE A 142 13.88 -19.69 -2.17
C ILE A 142 12.41 -19.26 -2.33
N PRO A 143 11.71 -19.67 -3.40
CA PRO A 143 10.31 -19.30 -3.67
C PRO A 143 9.35 -20.21 -2.89
N LEU A 144 9.20 -19.98 -1.59
CA LEU A 144 8.38 -20.81 -0.71
C LEU A 144 6.88 -20.73 -1.04
N GLY A 145 6.41 -19.54 -1.40
CA GLY A 145 4.98 -19.29 -1.55
C GLY A 145 4.21 -19.30 -0.21
N PRO A 146 2.89 -19.06 -0.25
CA PRO A 146 2.02 -19.15 0.92
C PRO A 146 1.71 -20.62 1.26
N GLY A 147 1.41 -20.90 2.51
CA GLY A 147 0.90 -22.23 2.89
C GLY A 147 1.54 -22.80 4.15
N GLU A 148 2.07 -24.01 4.07
CA GLU A 148 2.49 -24.83 5.19
C GLU A 148 3.62 -24.21 6.02
N SER A 149 3.25 -23.63 7.17
CA SER A 149 4.22 -22.97 8.07
C SER A 149 5.32 -23.90 8.57
N GLU A 150 5.04 -25.21 8.73
CA GLU A 150 6.04 -26.22 9.14
C GLU A 150 7.11 -26.42 8.07
N ARG A 151 6.69 -26.59 6.81
CA ARG A 151 7.63 -26.74 5.70
C ARG A 151 8.46 -25.48 5.49
N ALA A 152 7.80 -24.30 5.56
CA ALA A 152 8.49 -23.02 5.43
C ALA A 152 9.54 -22.84 6.54
N TRP A 153 9.17 -23.09 7.79
CA TRP A 153 10.07 -23.01 8.93
C TRP A 153 11.29 -23.94 8.77
N LYS A 154 11.03 -25.22 8.38
CA LYS A 154 12.11 -26.19 8.15
C LYS A 154 13.09 -25.74 7.09
N VAL A 155 12.59 -25.31 5.92
CA VAL A 155 13.44 -24.84 4.81
C VAL A 155 14.24 -23.61 5.21
N ILE A 156 13.63 -22.64 5.91
CA ILE A 156 14.31 -21.43 6.38
C ILE A 156 15.51 -21.77 7.26
N ASN A 157 15.32 -22.70 8.21
CA ASN A 157 16.41 -23.10 9.12
C ASN A 157 17.47 -24.00 8.44
N ASP A 158 17.05 -24.99 7.65
CA ASP A 158 17.97 -25.95 6.99
C ASP A 158 18.92 -25.23 6.02
N TYR A 159 18.45 -24.16 5.34
CA TYR A 159 19.25 -23.41 4.38
C TYR A 159 19.86 -22.12 4.94
N GLY A 160 19.67 -21.82 6.23
CA GLY A 160 20.24 -20.63 6.85
C GLY A 160 19.76 -19.34 6.21
N VAL A 161 18.46 -19.23 5.90
CA VAL A 161 17.85 -18.05 5.31
C VAL A 161 18.13 -16.81 6.17
N SER A 162 18.68 -15.76 5.58
CA SER A 162 19.04 -14.52 6.27
C SER A 162 18.04 -13.38 6.05
N VAL A 163 17.22 -13.48 4.99
CA VAL A 163 16.20 -12.48 4.64
C VAL A 163 14.86 -13.18 4.40
N LEU A 164 13.84 -12.75 5.13
CA LEU A 164 12.47 -13.24 4.97
C LEU A 164 11.61 -12.15 4.33
N ILE A 165 10.87 -12.52 3.28
CA ILE A 165 9.89 -11.65 2.61
C ILE A 165 8.51 -12.24 2.85
N SER A 166 7.66 -11.53 3.62
CA SER A 166 6.40 -12.07 4.13
C SER A 166 5.35 -11.00 4.44
N ASN A 167 4.11 -11.41 4.64
CA ASN A 167 3.17 -10.59 5.39
C ASN A 167 3.61 -10.53 6.87
N PRO A 168 3.39 -9.42 7.58
CA PRO A 168 3.75 -9.30 8.99
C PRO A 168 3.14 -10.41 9.87
N SER A 169 1.86 -10.69 9.70
CA SER A 169 1.13 -11.72 10.46
C SER A 169 1.71 -13.13 10.27
N PHE A 170 2.08 -13.50 9.04
CA PHE A 170 2.69 -14.81 8.76
C PHE A 170 4.14 -14.88 9.27
N ALA A 171 4.89 -13.76 9.20
CA ALA A 171 6.24 -13.68 9.76
C ALA A 171 6.25 -13.94 11.27
N VAL A 172 5.33 -13.32 12.03
CA VAL A 172 5.13 -13.57 13.48
C VAL A 172 4.82 -15.03 13.75
N LYS A 173 3.92 -15.64 12.97
CA LYS A 173 3.60 -17.07 13.09
C LYS A 173 4.81 -17.98 12.86
N LEU A 174 5.67 -17.66 11.90
CA LEU A 174 6.90 -18.42 11.66
C LEU A 174 7.93 -18.19 12.77
N ALA A 175 8.06 -16.96 13.25
CA ALA A 175 9.03 -16.58 14.28
C ALA A 175 8.76 -17.25 15.63
N SER A 176 7.48 -17.53 15.98
CA SER A 176 7.12 -18.24 17.21
C SER A 176 7.75 -19.65 17.34
N LYS A 177 8.24 -20.20 16.21
CA LYS A 177 8.95 -21.49 16.16
C LYS A 177 10.48 -21.36 16.22
N GLY A 178 11.00 -20.13 16.26
CA GLY A 178 12.43 -19.81 16.24
C GLY A 178 12.99 -19.70 14.82
N LEU A 179 13.48 -18.49 14.49
CA LEU A 179 14.12 -18.16 13.22
C LEU A 179 15.46 -17.46 13.47
N PRO A 180 16.49 -18.16 13.96
CA PRO A 180 17.71 -17.55 14.48
C PRO A 180 18.61 -16.92 13.40
N THR A 181 18.44 -17.25 12.13
CA THR A 181 19.28 -16.78 11.03
C THR A 181 18.75 -15.51 10.35
N ILE A 182 17.44 -15.21 10.51
CA ILE A 182 16.81 -14.03 9.87
C ILE A 182 17.39 -12.74 10.48
N ARG A 183 18.01 -11.92 9.69
CA ARG A 183 18.51 -10.59 10.06
C ARG A 183 17.72 -9.44 9.45
N VAL A 184 17.02 -9.68 8.31
CA VAL A 184 16.16 -8.71 7.66
C VAL A 184 14.81 -9.35 7.37
N LEU A 185 13.75 -8.65 7.73
CA LEU A 185 12.38 -9.00 7.41
C LEU A 185 11.79 -7.92 6.50
N PHE A 186 11.41 -8.29 5.27
CA PHE A 186 10.56 -7.45 4.43
C PHE A 186 9.10 -7.77 4.70
N VAL A 187 8.33 -6.75 5.03
CA VAL A 187 6.89 -6.86 5.23
C VAL A 187 6.13 -6.09 4.15
N GLY A 188 4.94 -6.55 3.83
CA GLY A 188 4.02 -5.91 2.90
C GLY A 188 2.70 -6.65 2.78
N GLY A 189 1.74 -6.07 2.07
CA GLY A 189 0.41 -6.63 1.86
C GLY A 189 -0.56 -6.45 3.04
N GLU A 190 -0.08 -5.97 4.17
CA GLU A 190 -0.86 -5.59 5.35
C GLU A 190 -0.36 -4.24 5.87
N PRO A 191 -1.18 -3.43 6.56
CA PRO A 191 -0.72 -2.22 7.25
C PRO A 191 0.38 -2.55 8.25
N PHE A 192 1.47 -1.78 8.25
CA PHE A 192 2.59 -2.01 9.17
C PHE A 192 3.10 -0.72 9.79
N SER A 193 3.75 0.17 9.03
CA SER A 193 4.33 1.42 9.56
C SER A 193 3.30 2.41 10.12
N SER A 194 2.05 2.28 9.72
CA SER A 194 0.94 3.08 10.25
C SER A 194 0.37 2.55 11.57
N VAL A 195 0.81 1.36 12.01
CA VAL A 195 0.34 0.69 13.23
C VAL A 195 1.34 0.90 14.34
N GLU A 196 0.96 1.66 15.36
CA GLU A 196 1.81 1.93 16.52
C GLU A 196 2.10 0.62 17.30
N GLY A 197 3.36 0.40 17.66
CA GLY A 197 3.79 -0.79 18.42
C GLY A 197 3.90 -2.08 17.61
N TYR A 198 3.52 -2.08 16.32
CA TYR A 198 3.53 -3.35 15.55
C TYR A 198 4.96 -3.82 15.23
N ALA A 199 5.89 -2.89 14.99
CA ALA A 199 7.28 -3.23 14.76
C ALA A 199 7.91 -3.88 16.01
N GLU A 200 7.62 -3.36 17.20
CA GLU A 200 8.03 -3.90 18.49
C GLU A 200 7.48 -5.30 18.70
N LYS A 201 6.19 -5.52 18.47
CA LYS A 201 5.54 -6.83 18.54
C LYS A 201 6.19 -7.85 17.61
N VAL A 202 6.57 -7.43 16.39
CA VAL A 202 7.28 -8.30 15.45
C VAL A 202 8.67 -8.65 15.97
N ARG A 203 9.45 -7.66 16.49
CA ARG A 203 10.77 -7.92 17.08
C ARG A 203 10.70 -8.85 18.29
N GLU A 204 9.71 -8.68 19.15
CA GLU A 204 9.44 -9.58 20.28
C GLU A 204 9.22 -11.01 19.81
N ALA A 205 8.41 -11.22 18.75
CA ALA A 205 8.18 -12.57 18.20
C ALA A 205 9.47 -13.22 17.67
N PHE A 206 10.42 -12.43 17.13
CA PHE A 206 11.73 -12.93 16.71
C PHE A 206 12.71 -13.13 17.88
N GLY A 207 12.40 -12.62 19.09
CA GLY A 207 13.22 -12.74 20.29
C GLY A 207 14.57 -12.00 20.19
N ARG A 208 14.71 -11.09 19.23
CA ARG A 208 15.94 -10.33 18.97
C ARG A 208 15.69 -9.13 18.05
N ASP A 209 16.65 -8.24 18.01
CA ASP A 209 16.64 -7.12 17.07
C ASP A 209 16.92 -7.60 15.65
N ILE A 210 16.00 -7.23 14.73
CA ILE A 210 16.09 -7.48 13.29
C ILE A 210 15.76 -6.20 12.55
N THR A 211 16.35 -6.02 11.37
CA THR A 211 15.94 -4.93 10.48
C THR A 211 14.60 -5.26 9.84
N ILE A 212 13.60 -4.41 10.03
CA ILE A 212 12.28 -4.59 9.41
C ILE A 212 12.12 -3.54 8.31
N ILE A 213 11.79 -4.02 7.12
CA ILE A 213 11.61 -3.21 5.92
C ILE A 213 10.15 -3.28 5.49
N ASP A 214 9.43 -2.19 5.70
CA ASP A 214 8.06 -2.06 5.20
C ASP A 214 8.05 -1.69 3.72
N SER A 215 7.18 -2.30 2.94
CA SER A 215 7.09 -2.13 1.49
C SER A 215 5.65 -1.91 1.06
N TYR A 216 5.34 -0.67 0.70
CA TYR A 216 4.06 -0.32 0.11
C TYR A 216 4.12 -0.46 -1.41
N SER A 217 3.16 -1.17 -1.95
CA SER A 217 2.95 -1.37 -3.38
C SER A 217 1.49 -1.69 -3.65
N MET A 218 1.06 -1.45 -4.86
CA MET A 218 -0.26 -1.85 -5.34
C MET A 218 -0.11 -2.69 -6.61
N ALA A 219 -1.11 -3.49 -6.93
CA ALA A 219 -1.04 -4.42 -8.06
C ALA A 219 -0.69 -3.73 -9.39
N LEU A 220 -1.20 -2.52 -9.62
CA LEU A 220 -0.92 -1.72 -10.82
C LEU A 220 0.41 -0.98 -10.78
N CYS A 221 1.02 -0.80 -9.60
CA CYS A 221 2.29 -0.08 -9.41
C CYS A 221 3.14 -0.76 -8.34
N MET A 222 4.21 -1.41 -8.76
CA MET A 222 5.10 -2.17 -7.90
C MET A 222 6.53 -2.00 -8.42
N PRO A 223 7.44 -1.40 -7.62
CA PRO A 223 7.28 -0.85 -6.28
C PRO A 223 6.67 0.57 -6.24
N VAL A 224 6.15 1.01 -5.08
CA VAL A 224 5.77 2.43 -4.84
C VAL A 224 6.69 3.06 -3.80
N ALA A 225 6.74 2.51 -2.59
CA ALA A 225 7.57 3.03 -1.51
C ALA A 225 8.10 1.90 -0.61
N ARG A 226 9.27 2.13 -0.01
CA ARG A 226 9.94 1.14 0.85
C ARG A 226 10.75 1.83 1.94
N SER A 227 10.70 1.32 3.16
CA SER A 227 11.58 1.79 4.23
C SER A 227 13.03 1.37 4.01
N CYS A 228 13.93 1.88 4.82
CA CYS A 228 15.36 1.53 4.81
C CYS A 228 15.79 1.09 6.22
N GLN A 229 17.01 0.62 6.36
CA GLN A 229 17.56 0.16 7.65
C GLN A 229 17.59 1.25 8.74
N TYR A 230 17.37 2.52 8.41
CA TYR A 230 17.34 3.64 9.37
C TYR A 230 15.91 3.98 9.84
N GLU A 231 14.90 3.22 9.43
CA GLU A 231 13.50 3.30 9.86
C GLU A 231 12.87 4.72 9.81
N SER A 232 13.26 5.52 8.83
CA SER A 232 12.83 6.93 8.68
C SER A 232 11.58 7.10 7.81
N GLY A 233 10.64 6.15 7.85
CA GLY A 233 9.46 6.09 6.99
C GLY A 233 9.72 5.34 5.68
N LEU A 234 8.71 5.29 4.81
CA LEU A 234 8.81 4.63 3.51
C LEU A 234 9.26 5.64 2.45
N HIS A 235 10.41 5.44 1.86
CA HIS A 235 10.92 6.27 0.77
C HIS A 235 10.21 5.92 -0.54
N ILE A 236 9.70 6.93 -1.23
CA ILE A 236 9.16 6.77 -2.59
C ILE A 236 10.27 6.27 -3.51
N VAL A 237 9.95 5.30 -4.39
CA VAL A 237 10.86 4.84 -5.45
C VAL A 237 10.75 5.81 -6.63
N ASP A 238 11.36 6.99 -6.46
CA ASP A 238 11.21 8.18 -7.30
C ASP A 238 11.91 8.06 -8.67
N ASP A 239 12.66 6.99 -8.91
CA ASP A 239 13.15 6.58 -10.22
C ASP A 239 12.21 5.59 -10.96
N PHE A 240 11.07 5.24 -10.35
CA PHE A 240 10.04 4.39 -10.93
C PHE A 240 8.67 5.09 -11.02
N VAL A 241 8.33 5.89 -10.01
CA VAL A 241 7.02 6.54 -9.91
C VAL A 241 7.14 7.98 -9.43
N TYR A 242 6.36 8.88 -10.03
CA TYR A 242 6.12 10.22 -9.52
C TYR A 242 4.90 10.20 -8.62
N ALA A 243 5.05 10.70 -7.40
CA ALA A 243 4.01 10.72 -6.38
C ALA A 243 3.58 12.16 -6.05
N GLU A 244 2.27 12.38 -6.04
CA GLU A 244 1.61 13.60 -5.58
C GLU A 244 0.74 13.25 -4.36
N VAL A 245 0.49 14.22 -3.48
CA VAL A 245 -0.56 14.11 -2.45
C VAL A 245 -1.54 15.26 -2.65
N VAL A 246 -2.82 14.90 -2.77
CA VAL A 246 -3.89 15.85 -3.08
C VAL A 246 -5.01 15.79 -2.03
N ASP A 247 -5.72 16.88 -1.85
CA ASP A 247 -6.98 16.84 -1.08
C ASP A 247 -7.98 15.93 -1.82
N PRO A 248 -8.53 14.91 -1.18
CA PRO A 248 -9.36 13.91 -1.84
C PRO A 248 -10.68 14.45 -2.39
N VAL A 249 -11.13 15.63 -1.93
CA VAL A 249 -12.37 16.26 -2.36
C VAL A 249 -12.14 17.26 -3.50
N THR A 250 -11.17 18.16 -3.32
CA THR A 250 -10.90 19.22 -4.30
C THR A 250 -9.96 18.78 -5.40
N GLY A 251 -9.13 17.75 -5.17
CA GLY A 251 -8.07 17.32 -6.08
C GLY A 251 -6.86 18.26 -6.13
N LEU A 252 -6.86 19.32 -5.32
CA LEU A 252 -5.75 20.26 -5.26
C LEU A 252 -4.57 19.67 -4.48
N PRO A 253 -3.31 19.93 -4.88
CA PRO A 253 -2.14 19.54 -4.12
C PRO A 253 -2.20 20.07 -2.68
N VAL A 254 -1.85 19.23 -1.71
CA VAL A 254 -1.68 19.64 -0.31
C VAL A 254 -0.24 20.07 -0.06
N LYS A 255 -0.01 20.83 1.03
CA LYS A 255 1.35 21.20 1.41
C LYS A 255 2.13 19.98 1.92
N PRO A 256 3.48 19.94 1.77
CA PRO A 256 4.30 18.94 2.41
C PRO A 256 4.00 18.84 3.92
N GLY A 257 3.85 17.61 4.41
CA GLY A 257 3.46 17.36 5.80
C GLY A 257 1.94 17.33 6.07
N GLU A 258 1.12 17.74 5.11
CA GLU A 258 -0.33 17.62 5.23
C GLU A 258 -0.82 16.28 4.68
N LYS A 259 -1.91 15.77 5.29
CA LYS A 259 -2.56 14.52 4.90
C LYS A 259 -3.40 14.71 3.62
N GLY A 260 -3.26 13.80 2.69
CA GLY A 260 -4.09 13.75 1.48
C GLY A 260 -4.09 12.39 0.82
N GLU A 261 -4.73 12.29 -0.34
CA GLU A 261 -4.75 11.09 -1.16
C GLU A 261 -3.48 11.00 -2.00
N LEU A 262 -2.86 9.82 -1.99
CA LEU A 262 -1.72 9.51 -2.85
C LEU A 262 -2.17 9.35 -4.30
N VAL A 263 -1.50 10.07 -5.19
CA VAL A 263 -1.70 10.00 -6.64
C VAL A 263 -0.38 9.60 -7.30
N LEU A 264 -0.44 8.65 -8.22
CA LEU A 264 0.74 8.07 -8.85
C LEU A 264 0.77 8.24 -10.36
N THR A 265 1.95 8.57 -10.87
CA THR A 265 2.27 8.53 -12.31
C THR A 265 3.51 7.68 -12.53
N HIS A 266 3.42 6.66 -13.37
CA HIS A 266 4.57 5.85 -13.73
C HIS A 266 5.60 6.66 -14.53
N LEU A 267 6.87 6.37 -14.28
CA LEU A 267 7.98 6.80 -15.12
C LEU A 267 8.42 5.63 -16.00
N TYR A 268 8.42 5.82 -17.33
CA TYR A 268 8.90 4.84 -18.32
C TYR A 268 8.12 3.51 -18.43
N LYS A 269 6.97 3.35 -17.85
CA LYS A 269 6.17 2.14 -17.99
C LYS A 269 5.48 2.12 -19.35
N GLU A 270 5.57 0.95 -20.04
CA GLU A 270 5.02 0.75 -21.38
C GLU A 270 3.60 0.16 -21.33
N ALA A 271 3.41 -0.99 -20.69
CA ALA A 271 2.10 -1.62 -20.63
C ALA A 271 1.28 -1.06 -19.46
N ALA A 272 0.08 -0.56 -19.75
CA ALA A 272 -0.87 -0.01 -18.78
C ALA A 272 -0.22 1.02 -17.80
N PRO A 273 0.44 2.08 -18.31
CA PRO A 273 1.04 3.09 -17.45
C PRO A 273 -0.04 3.83 -16.65
N LEU A 274 0.29 4.23 -15.44
CA LEU A 274 -0.57 5.11 -14.63
C LEU A 274 -0.26 6.58 -14.98
N LEU A 275 -1.30 7.39 -15.16
CA LEU A 275 -1.22 8.84 -15.28
C LEU A 275 -2.13 9.46 -14.23
N ARG A 276 -1.55 10.20 -13.27
CA ARG A 276 -2.24 10.81 -12.15
C ARG A 276 -3.34 9.92 -11.56
N TYR A 277 -2.95 8.67 -11.31
CA TYR A 277 -3.86 7.64 -10.82
C TYR A 277 -4.18 7.86 -9.35
N ARG A 278 -5.44 8.03 -9.03
CA ARG A 278 -5.95 8.16 -7.67
C ARG A 278 -5.94 6.79 -7.01
N THR A 279 -5.07 6.60 -6.01
CA THR A 279 -4.92 5.28 -5.36
C THR A 279 -6.07 4.96 -4.41
N GLY A 280 -6.75 5.98 -3.92
CA GLY A 280 -7.65 5.87 -2.79
C GLY A 280 -6.94 5.77 -1.45
N ASP A 281 -5.62 5.71 -1.42
CA ASP A 281 -4.83 5.57 -0.20
C ASP A 281 -4.46 6.94 0.37
N LEU A 282 -4.63 7.13 1.67
CA LEU A 282 -4.28 8.35 2.39
C LEU A 282 -2.90 8.24 2.98
N THR A 283 -2.14 9.31 2.82
CA THR A 283 -0.78 9.41 3.34
C THR A 283 -0.37 10.85 3.62
N VAL A 284 0.87 11.03 4.07
CA VAL A 284 1.59 12.30 4.17
C VAL A 284 2.89 12.13 3.41
N ILE A 285 3.29 13.12 2.60
CA ILE A 285 4.64 13.17 2.03
C ILE A 285 5.46 14.23 2.76
N GLU A 286 6.65 13.85 3.20
CA GLU A 286 7.67 14.75 3.73
C GLU A 286 8.93 14.67 2.87
N ASN A 287 9.64 15.81 2.80
CA ASN A 287 10.94 15.88 2.16
C ASN A 287 12.01 16.08 3.23
N LYS A 288 12.47 14.99 3.83
CA LYS A 288 13.46 14.97 4.90
C LYS A 288 14.65 14.09 4.52
N ALA A 289 15.84 14.63 4.56
CA ALA A 289 17.05 13.87 4.27
C ALA A 289 17.19 12.67 5.22
N CYS A 290 17.47 11.49 4.64
CA CYS A 290 17.75 10.27 5.37
C CYS A 290 19.20 9.82 5.15
N SER A 291 19.79 9.16 6.14
CA SER A 291 21.14 8.58 6.04
C SER A 291 21.29 7.55 4.92
N CYS A 292 20.20 7.01 4.39
CA CYS A 292 20.22 6.15 3.19
C CYS A 292 20.39 6.91 1.86
N GLY A 293 20.49 8.25 1.89
CA GLY A 293 20.63 9.11 0.71
C GLY A 293 19.31 9.53 0.03
N ARG A 294 18.16 9.12 0.56
CA ARG A 294 16.81 9.49 0.05
C ARG A 294 16.18 10.58 0.90
N SER A 295 15.24 11.31 0.33
CA SER A 295 14.60 12.44 1.03
C SER A 295 13.07 12.38 1.03
N MET A 296 12.44 11.89 -0.05
CA MET A 296 10.98 11.85 -0.15
C MET A 296 10.45 10.63 0.60
N THR A 297 9.69 10.87 1.69
CA THR A 297 9.21 9.81 2.58
C THR A 297 7.72 9.90 2.83
N LEU A 298 7.13 8.75 3.11
CA LEU A 298 5.82 8.58 3.75
C LEU A 298 6.10 8.21 5.21
N PRO A 299 6.06 9.15 6.17
CA PRO A 299 6.56 8.92 7.53
C PRO A 299 5.84 7.79 8.29
N LYS A 300 4.54 7.64 8.02
CA LYS A 300 3.68 6.60 8.61
C LYS A 300 3.16 5.60 7.57
N GLY A 301 3.72 5.58 6.36
CA GLY A 301 3.19 4.76 5.27
C GLY A 301 1.77 5.17 4.88
N ILE A 302 0.89 4.18 4.68
CA ILE A 302 -0.52 4.41 4.35
C ILE A 302 -1.35 4.44 5.63
N ILE A 303 -2.09 5.51 5.84
CA ILE A 303 -2.82 5.80 7.09
C ILE A 303 -4.34 5.63 6.98
N GLY A 304 -4.84 5.22 5.82
CA GLY A 304 -6.27 4.97 5.58
C GLY A 304 -6.62 5.01 4.10
N ARG A 305 -7.93 4.96 3.80
CA ARG A 305 -8.46 5.01 2.43
C ARG A 305 -9.54 6.07 2.26
N THR A 306 -9.65 6.64 1.05
CA THR A 306 -10.63 7.70 0.72
C THR A 306 -12.03 7.15 0.44
N ASP A 307 -12.13 5.93 -0.09
CA ASP A 307 -13.38 5.29 -0.48
C ASP A 307 -14.27 4.86 0.71
N GLU A 308 -13.69 4.85 1.90
CA GLU A 308 -14.41 4.56 3.15
C GLU A 308 -14.69 5.83 3.96
N MET A 309 -14.54 7.03 3.38
CA MET A 309 -14.73 8.28 4.11
C MET A 309 -16.19 8.49 4.53
N VAL A 310 -16.40 8.64 5.82
CA VAL A 310 -17.69 9.04 6.41
C VAL A 310 -17.53 10.40 7.11
N LYS A 311 -18.47 11.31 6.91
CA LYS A 311 -18.50 12.56 7.68
C LYS A 311 -19.27 12.33 8.98
N VAL A 312 -18.58 12.48 10.11
CA VAL A 312 -19.15 12.23 11.46
C VAL A 312 -18.90 13.44 12.33
N LYS A 313 -19.96 13.99 12.93
CA LYS A 313 -19.85 15.18 13.82
C LYS A 313 -19.04 16.34 13.20
N GLY A 314 -19.14 16.51 11.86
CA GLY A 314 -18.38 17.52 11.14
C GLY A 314 -16.95 17.13 10.76
N VAL A 315 -16.43 16.00 11.25
CA VAL A 315 -15.08 15.49 10.98
C VAL A 315 -15.12 14.48 9.83
N LYS A 316 -14.15 14.55 8.92
CA LYS A 316 -13.92 13.49 7.92
C LYS A 316 -13.25 12.30 8.64
N PHE A 317 -13.88 11.15 8.56
CA PHE A 317 -13.44 9.92 9.22
C PHE A 317 -13.32 8.78 8.21
N TRP A 318 -12.31 7.97 8.37
CA TRP A 318 -12.07 6.79 7.54
C TRP A 318 -12.11 5.54 8.41
N PRO A 319 -13.17 4.74 8.31
CA PRO A 319 -13.34 3.53 9.12
C PRO A 319 -12.16 2.55 9.05
N SER A 320 -11.46 2.46 7.91
CA SER A 320 -10.26 1.62 7.78
C SER A 320 -9.15 1.92 8.79
N GLN A 321 -9.09 3.15 9.32
CA GLN A 321 -8.15 3.52 10.38
C GLN A 321 -8.36 2.68 11.65
N ILE A 322 -9.60 2.25 11.94
CA ILE A 322 -9.90 1.40 13.10
C ILE A 322 -9.12 0.09 13.00
N GLY A 323 -9.19 -0.60 11.85
CA GLY A 323 -8.48 -1.87 11.65
C GLY A 323 -6.96 -1.74 11.83
N THR A 324 -6.41 -0.63 11.36
CA THR A 324 -5.00 -0.29 11.55
C THR A 324 -4.66 -0.11 13.03
N ILE A 325 -5.47 0.66 13.76
CA ILE A 325 -5.27 0.91 15.19
C ILE A 325 -5.36 -0.39 16.01
N LEU A 326 -6.36 -1.24 15.71
CA LEU A 326 -6.58 -2.49 16.44
C LEU A 326 -5.41 -3.47 16.36
N GLN A 327 -4.61 -3.43 15.32
CA GLN A 327 -3.42 -4.29 15.19
C GLN A 327 -2.35 -3.99 16.28
N GLY A 328 -2.36 -2.79 16.85
CA GLY A 328 -1.51 -2.42 17.99
C GLY A 328 -1.97 -3.00 19.33
N PHE A 329 -3.13 -3.63 19.41
CA PHE A 329 -3.71 -4.17 20.66
C PHE A 329 -3.76 -5.70 20.61
N SER A 330 -3.13 -6.35 21.59
CA SER A 330 -3.00 -7.81 21.64
C SER A 330 -4.33 -8.54 21.84
N PHE A 331 -5.29 -7.91 22.51
CA PHE A 331 -6.61 -8.48 22.77
C PHE A 331 -7.53 -8.48 21.54
N ALA A 332 -7.25 -7.66 20.51
CA ALA A 332 -8.09 -7.50 19.33
C ALA A 332 -7.62 -8.40 18.18
N THR A 333 -8.56 -9.06 17.49
CA THR A 333 -8.26 -9.89 16.30
C THR A 333 -8.01 -9.02 15.04
N GLY A 334 -8.31 -7.72 15.10
CA GLY A 334 -8.33 -6.80 13.96
C GLY A 334 -9.66 -6.74 13.22
N ASN A 335 -10.63 -7.60 13.58
CA ASN A 335 -11.99 -7.53 13.07
C ASN A 335 -12.80 -6.50 13.85
N TYR A 336 -13.55 -5.69 13.13
CA TYR A 336 -14.42 -4.67 13.73
C TYR A 336 -15.66 -4.40 12.87
N ARG A 337 -16.67 -3.77 13.49
CA ARG A 337 -17.81 -3.16 12.83
C ARG A 337 -18.06 -1.80 13.44
N VAL A 338 -18.16 -0.76 12.61
CA VAL A 338 -18.58 0.57 13.02
C VAL A 338 -19.99 0.86 12.51
N VAL A 339 -20.85 1.34 13.39
CA VAL A 339 -22.24 1.66 13.08
C VAL A 339 -22.47 3.15 13.35
N PHE A 340 -22.92 3.86 12.34
CA PHE A 340 -23.28 5.27 12.44
C PHE A 340 -24.80 5.38 12.55
N LYS A 341 -25.28 6.03 13.62
CA LYS A 341 -26.70 6.26 13.92
C LYS A 341 -26.95 7.74 14.13
N THR A 342 -28.19 8.15 14.06
CA THR A 342 -28.64 9.45 14.55
C THR A 342 -29.46 9.25 15.83
N LYS A 343 -28.94 9.76 16.95
CA LYS A 343 -29.70 9.79 18.23
C LYS A 343 -29.96 11.25 18.62
N ARG A 344 -31.21 11.65 18.75
CA ARG A 344 -31.64 13.03 19.11
C ARG A 344 -31.03 14.10 18.18
N GLY A 345 -30.94 13.82 16.87
CA GLY A 345 -30.43 14.76 15.88
C GLY A 345 -28.90 14.89 15.83
N VAL A 346 -28.16 14.05 16.56
CA VAL A 346 -26.68 14.06 16.59
C VAL A 346 -26.13 12.72 16.14
N ASP A 347 -25.00 12.73 15.45
CA ASP A 347 -24.29 11.51 15.09
C ASP A 347 -23.89 10.72 16.34
N PHE A 348 -24.25 9.44 16.35
CA PHE A 348 -23.91 8.46 17.37
C PHE A 348 -23.13 7.33 16.74
N VAL A 349 -21.93 7.05 17.25
CA VAL A 349 -20.99 6.09 16.66
C VAL A 349 -20.79 4.94 17.65
N GLU A 350 -21.14 3.73 17.23
CA GLU A 350 -20.89 2.49 17.95
C GLU A 350 -19.74 1.73 17.24
N LEU A 351 -18.81 1.20 18.02
CA LEU A 351 -17.71 0.41 17.55
C LEU A 351 -17.75 -0.96 18.22
N PHE A 352 -17.97 -2.01 17.42
CA PHE A 352 -17.87 -3.39 17.84
C PHE A 352 -16.51 -3.94 17.42
N ILE A 353 -15.80 -4.57 18.35
CA ILE A 353 -14.45 -5.11 18.16
C ILE A 353 -14.46 -6.60 18.53
N GLU A 354 -13.94 -7.43 17.65
CA GLU A 354 -13.71 -8.84 18.00
C GLU A 354 -12.41 -8.96 18.79
N GLY A 355 -12.53 -9.51 20.02
CA GLY A 355 -11.39 -9.64 20.91
C GLY A 355 -11.72 -10.40 22.20
N SER A 356 -10.69 -10.75 22.95
CA SER A 356 -10.79 -11.48 24.22
C SER A 356 -9.63 -11.09 25.15
N GLU A 357 -9.73 -11.43 26.43
CA GLU A 357 -8.66 -11.23 27.43
C GLU A 357 -8.16 -9.77 27.52
N TYR A 358 -9.06 -8.82 27.70
CA TYR A 358 -8.78 -7.39 27.83
C TYR A 358 -9.03 -6.86 29.24
N SER A 359 -8.30 -5.81 29.61
CA SER A 359 -8.50 -5.04 30.84
C SER A 359 -9.23 -3.72 30.57
N SER A 360 -9.70 -3.07 31.61
CA SER A 360 -10.24 -1.69 31.52
C SER A 360 -9.17 -0.70 31.02
N GLU A 361 -7.92 -0.88 31.39
CA GLU A 361 -6.79 -0.05 30.94
C GLU A 361 -6.55 -0.19 29.43
N ASP A 362 -6.71 -1.39 28.87
CA ASP A 362 -6.60 -1.63 27.42
C ASP A 362 -7.68 -0.87 26.64
N VAL A 363 -8.91 -0.85 27.17
CA VAL A 363 -10.04 -0.12 26.55
C VAL A 363 -9.80 1.39 26.62
N GLU A 364 -9.32 1.91 27.75
CA GLU A 364 -9.00 3.34 27.90
C GLU A 364 -7.86 3.77 26.93
N LYS A 365 -6.80 2.96 26.81
CA LYS A 365 -5.73 3.19 25.84
C LYS A 365 -6.26 3.19 24.42
N LEU A 366 -7.10 2.22 24.07
CA LEU A 366 -7.73 2.14 22.76
C LEU A 366 -8.58 3.36 22.45
N GLU A 367 -9.43 3.78 23.38
CA GLU A 367 -10.28 4.98 23.22
C GLU A 367 -9.43 6.24 22.99
N HIS A 368 -8.32 6.37 23.74
CA HIS A 368 -7.38 7.48 23.58
C HIS A 368 -6.74 7.49 22.19
N VAL A 369 -6.23 6.35 21.71
CA VAL A 369 -5.60 6.22 20.39
C VAL A 369 -6.63 6.46 19.28
N LEU A 370 -7.81 5.84 19.37
CA LEU A 370 -8.89 6.06 18.41
C LEU A 370 -9.23 7.55 18.29
N ARG A 371 -9.43 8.24 19.42
CA ARG A 371 -9.76 9.66 19.43
C ARG A 371 -8.65 10.54 18.86
N ARG A 372 -7.38 10.26 19.21
CA ARG A 372 -6.20 10.96 18.71
C ARG A 372 -6.08 10.84 17.19
N ASP A 373 -6.19 9.61 16.66
CA ASP A 373 -5.82 9.31 15.28
C ASP A 373 -7.00 9.49 14.29
N THR A 374 -8.24 9.31 14.76
CA THR A 374 -9.43 9.49 13.92
C THR A 374 -10.12 10.86 14.12
N LEU A 375 -9.81 11.58 15.21
CA LEU A 375 -10.49 12.81 15.65
C LEU A 375 -11.99 12.60 15.95
N VAL A 376 -12.49 11.39 15.94
CA VAL A 376 -13.88 11.01 16.22
C VAL A 376 -14.00 10.49 17.65
N LYS A 377 -15.00 10.97 18.37
CA LYS A 377 -15.40 10.37 19.65
C LYS A 377 -16.40 9.25 19.37
N PHE A 378 -15.99 8.01 19.63
CA PHE A 378 -16.92 6.88 19.67
C PHE A 378 -17.81 7.00 20.90
N ASN A 379 -19.11 6.79 20.72
CA ASN A 379 -20.08 6.90 21.80
C ASN A 379 -20.11 5.62 22.64
N GLU A 380 -19.93 4.48 21.97
CA GLU A 380 -19.86 3.16 22.61
C GLU A 380 -18.74 2.35 21.92
N ILE A 381 -17.92 1.65 22.71
CA ILE A 381 -16.94 0.67 22.26
C ILE A 381 -17.31 -0.66 22.93
N ILE A 382 -17.64 -1.65 22.12
CA ILE A 382 -18.17 -2.94 22.55
C ILE A 382 -17.23 -4.03 22.07
N ILE A 383 -16.63 -4.78 23.00
CA ILE A 383 -15.76 -5.90 22.67
C ILE A 383 -16.58 -7.18 22.75
N VAL A 384 -16.53 -8.00 21.70
CA VAL A 384 -17.26 -9.26 21.57
C VAL A 384 -16.28 -10.38 21.22
N GLU A 385 -16.55 -11.60 21.69
CA GLU A 385 -15.70 -12.75 21.36
C GLU A 385 -15.68 -13.05 19.87
N LYS A 386 -16.80 -12.83 19.19
CA LYS A 386 -16.95 -13.06 17.75
C LYS A 386 -17.95 -12.08 17.15
N LEU A 387 -17.55 -11.46 16.05
CA LEU A 387 -18.45 -10.62 15.24
C LEU A 387 -19.33 -11.47 14.34
N GLU A 388 -20.60 -11.12 14.26
CA GLU A 388 -21.51 -11.70 13.25
C GLU A 388 -21.05 -11.32 11.83
N LEU A 389 -21.34 -12.19 10.87
CA LEU A 389 -21.07 -11.92 9.45
C LEU A 389 -21.86 -10.67 8.99
N GLY A 390 -21.17 -9.75 8.30
CA GLY A 390 -21.79 -8.54 7.78
C GLY A 390 -20.77 -7.47 7.40
N PRO A 391 -21.24 -6.33 6.89
CA PRO A 391 -20.37 -5.23 6.48
C PRO A 391 -19.61 -4.63 7.68
N ARG A 392 -18.36 -4.21 7.45
CA ARG A 392 -17.54 -3.52 8.46
C ARG A 392 -18.06 -2.12 8.81
N VAL A 393 -18.73 -1.49 7.87
CA VAL A 393 -19.27 -0.14 7.99
C VAL A 393 -20.76 -0.20 7.74
N VAL A 394 -21.55 0.30 8.68
CA VAL A 394 -23.02 0.37 8.61
C VAL A 394 -23.43 1.83 8.89
N ASP A 395 -24.05 2.48 7.92
CA ASP A 395 -24.55 3.84 8.08
C ASP A 395 -26.09 3.83 8.11
N GLU A 396 -26.63 3.91 9.31
CA GLU A 396 -28.08 3.91 9.57
C GLU A 396 -28.67 5.33 9.72
N ARG A 397 -27.88 6.40 9.50
CA ARG A 397 -28.32 7.78 9.74
C ARG A 397 -29.43 8.26 8.82
N ASN A 398 -29.53 7.66 7.62
CA ASN A 398 -30.54 8.03 6.60
C ASN A 398 -31.69 7.01 6.50
N THR A 399 -31.72 5.98 7.34
CA THR A 399 -32.85 5.06 7.40
C THR A 399 -33.94 5.74 8.21
N MET A 400 -35.07 6.13 7.58
CA MET A 400 -36.27 6.54 8.32
C MET A 400 -36.66 5.41 9.27
N PRO A 401 -37.01 5.71 10.53
CA PRO A 401 -37.58 4.70 11.41
C PRO A 401 -38.86 4.18 10.75
N SER A 402 -38.93 2.88 10.49
CA SER A 402 -40.13 2.16 10.08
C SER A 402 -41.18 2.16 11.19
#